data_63cd322ae5d14da3b2cbf2c82d75ed7c
#
_entry.id   63cd322ae5d14da3b2cbf2c82d75ed7c
#
_cell.length_a   1.000
_cell.length_b   1.000
_cell.length_c   1.000
_cell.angle_alpha   90.00
_cell.angle_beta   90.00
_cell.angle_gamma   90.00
#
_symmetry.space_group_name_H-M   'P 1'
#
loop_
_entity.id
_entity.type
_entity.pdbx_description
1 polymer ?
#
loop_
_entity_poly.entity_id
_entity_poly.type
_entity_poly.pdbx_seq_one_letter_code
_entity_poly.pdbx_strand_id
1 'polypeptide(L)'
;MAGRVVAEMNTLMTRPVAILSAALLLAGCTPHSAVLPTRTSSGLPECGLSTLPPQAADTVRLIRDGGPFPSRRDGVVFGNYEHRLPNRQRGYYHEYTVPTPGAHNRGTHRVITGGSPRRNPPEFFYTGDHYQSFCQIGDL
;
A
#
# COMPACT_ATOMS: atom_id res chain seq x y z
N MET A 1 -26.21 57.60 -77.09
CA MET A 1 -24.77 57.74 -77.30
C MET A 1 -24.08 56.76 -76.41
N ALA A 2 -23.74 55.66 -76.92
CA ALA A 2 -22.46 55.21 -77.38
C ALA A 2 -21.44 55.04 -76.25
N GLY A 3 -21.01 53.83 -76.07
CA GLY A 3 -19.82 53.56 -75.30
C GLY A 3 -19.72 52.08 -74.89
N ARG A 4 -19.43 51.22 -75.84
CA ARG A 4 -18.92 49.88 -75.73
C ARG A 4 -17.50 49.96 -75.19
N VAL A 5 -17.11 49.09 -74.21
CA VAL A 5 -15.78 48.49 -74.25
C VAL A 5 -15.84 47.09 -73.64
N VAL A 6 -15.39 46.20 -74.43
CA VAL A 6 -15.16 44.76 -74.23
C VAL A 6 -13.84 44.56 -73.53
N ALA A 7 -13.68 43.36 -73.14
CA ALA A 7 -12.43 42.65 -72.80
C ALA A 7 -12.21 42.47 -71.32
N GLU A 8 -11.71 41.40 -70.80
CA GLU A 8 -11.16 40.19 -71.40
C GLU A 8 -11.23 39.08 -70.36
N MET A 9 -11.43 37.92 -70.87
CA MET A 9 -11.27 36.67 -70.16
C MET A 9 -9.81 36.53 -69.67
N ASN A 10 -9.63 36.33 -68.39
CA ASN A 10 -8.39 35.72 -67.93
C ASN A 10 -8.71 34.54 -67.02
N THR A 11 -8.72 33.41 -67.69
CA THR A 11 -8.83 32.10 -67.10
C THR A 11 -7.53 31.82 -66.29
N LEU A 12 -7.54 32.00 -65.01
CA LEU A 12 -6.43 31.53 -64.17
C LEU A 12 -6.86 30.27 -63.50
N MET A 13 -6.30 29.24 -64.02
CA MET A 13 -6.43 27.83 -63.60
C MET A 13 -5.81 27.66 -62.19
N THR A 14 -6.63 27.74 -61.16
CA THR A 14 -6.17 27.46 -59.77
C THR A 14 -6.35 25.99 -59.50
N ARG A 15 -5.23 25.29 -59.42
CA ARG A 15 -5.14 23.89 -58.97
C ARG A 15 -5.60 23.75 -57.55
N PRO A 16 -6.41 22.73 -57.20
CA PRO A 16 -6.68 22.43 -55.79
C PRO A 16 -5.45 21.79 -55.17
N VAL A 17 -4.87 22.47 -54.19
CA VAL A 17 -3.87 21.90 -53.28
C VAL A 17 -4.61 21.00 -52.30
N ALA A 18 -4.48 19.70 -52.48
CA ALA A 18 -4.96 18.72 -51.52
C ALA A 18 -4.10 18.83 -50.27
N ILE A 19 -4.66 19.41 -49.22
CA ILE A 19 -4.07 19.40 -47.89
C ILE A 19 -4.35 18.04 -47.29
N LEU A 20 -3.34 17.15 -47.31
CA LEU A 20 -3.34 15.93 -46.52
C LEU A 20 -3.21 16.33 -45.06
N SER A 21 -4.33 16.34 -44.35
CA SER A 21 -4.32 16.43 -42.87
C SER A 21 -3.84 15.10 -42.32
N ALA A 22 -2.55 15.01 -41.98
CA ALA A 22 -2.00 13.92 -41.20
C ALA A 22 -2.53 14.05 -39.74
N ALA A 23 -3.54 13.26 -39.40
CA ALA A 23 -3.98 13.10 -38.02
C ALA A 23 -2.90 12.34 -37.25
N LEU A 24 -2.11 13.07 -36.47
CA LEU A 24 -1.13 12.53 -35.54
C LEU A 24 -1.88 11.96 -34.33
N LEU A 25 -2.10 10.64 -34.34
CA LEU A 25 -2.60 9.92 -33.18
C LEU A 25 -1.51 9.92 -32.09
N LEU A 26 -1.58 10.88 -31.18
CA LEU A 26 -0.82 10.85 -29.94
C LEU A 26 -1.40 9.72 -29.08
N ALA A 27 -0.79 8.54 -29.17
CA ALA A 27 -0.99 7.47 -28.20
C ALA A 27 -0.47 7.97 -26.85
N GLY A 28 -1.40 8.44 -26.00
CA GLY A 28 -1.11 8.83 -24.63
C GLY A 28 -0.67 7.60 -23.83
N CYS A 29 0.62 7.38 -23.69
CA CYS A 29 1.16 6.53 -22.66
C CYS A 29 0.88 7.20 -21.31
N THR A 30 -0.20 6.81 -20.64
CA THR A 30 -0.38 7.14 -19.24
C THR A 30 0.72 6.43 -18.45
N PRO A 31 1.62 7.13 -17.75
CA PRO A 31 2.56 6.49 -16.87
C PRO A 31 1.76 5.82 -15.75
N HIS A 32 1.72 4.50 -15.76
CA HIS A 32 1.27 3.73 -14.61
C HIS A 32 2.32 3.95 -13.53
N SER A 33 2.06 4.89 -12.63
CA SER A 33 2.89 5.05 -11.42
C SER A 33 2.71 3.78 -10.59
N ALA A 34 3.61 2.84 -10.77
CA ALA A 34 3.74 1.72 -9.86
C ALA A 34 4.13 2.29 -8.49
N VAL A 35 3.16 2.34 -7.58
CA VAL A 35 3.44 2.66 -6.17
C VAL A 35 4.28 1.50 -5.64
N LEU A 36 5.58 1.71 -5.56
CA LEU A 36 6.48 0.77 -4.90
C LEU A 36 6.06 0.67 -3.43
N PRO A 37 5.98 -0.53 -2.86
CA PRO A 37 5.67 -0.67 -1.45
C PRO A 37 6.75 0.06 -0.64
N THR A 38 6.31 0.98 0.21
CA THR A 38 7.20 1.69 1.14
C THR A 38 7.80 0.66 2.09
N ARG A 39 9.14 0.59 2.12
CA ARG A 39 9.85 -0.24 3.09
C ARG A 39 10.15 0.60 4.32
N THR A 40 9.88 0.03 5.46
CA THR A 40 10.16 0.62 6.76
C THR A 40 11.65 0.55 7.10
N SER A 41 12.06 1.20 8.20
CA SER A 41 13.42 1.09 8.76
C SER A 41 13.82 -0.34 9.14
N SER A 42 12.83 -1.23 9.35
CA SER A 42 13.04 -2.66 9.58
C SER A 42 13.38 -3.45 8.31
N GLY A 43 13.24 -2.84 7.12
CA GLY A 43 13.39 -3.52 5.83
C GLY A 43 12.18 -4.38 5.43
N LEU A 44 11.14 -4.44 6.27
CA LEU A 44 9.89 -5.14 6.01
C LEU A 44 8.93 -4.27 5.20
N PRO A 45 7.97 -4.87 4.47
CA PRO A 45 6.88 -4.11 3.87
C PRO A 45 6.08 -3.41 4.97
N GLU A 46 5.59 -2.20 4.66
CA GLU A 46 4.66 -1.48 5.51
C GLU A 46 3.23 -1.91 5.23
N CYS A 47 2.41 -1.99 6.26
CA CYS A 47 0.97 -2.20 6.14
C CYS A 47 0.21 -1.18 6.99
N GLY A 48 -0.90 -0.67 6.44
CA GLY A 48 -1.83 0.18 7.17
C GLY A 48 -2.71 -0.65 8.10
N LEU A 49 -2.90 -0.21 9.34
CA LEU A 49 -3.79 -0.88 10.28
C LEU A 49 -5.21 -1.01 9.74
N SER A 50 -5.66 -0.01 8.98
CA SER A 50 -6.97 0.03 8.31
C SER A 50 -7.13 -1.01 7.19
N THR A 51 -6.03 -1.54 6.65
CA THR A 51 -6.03 -2.57 5.61
C THR A 51 -5.96 -4.00 6.17
N LEU A 52 -5.69 -4.13 7.47
CA LEU A 52 -5.64 -5.40 8.19
C LEU A 52 -7.06 -5.81 8.65
N PRO A 53 -7.25 -7.08 9.06
CA PRO A 53 -8.51 -7.48 9.69
C PRO A 53 -8.84 -6.56 10.88
N PRO A 54 -10.11 -6.16 11.07
CA PRO A 54 -10.48 -5.21 12.13
C PRO A 54 -10.07 -5.67 13.54
N GLN A 55 -9.95 -6.98 13.76
CA GLN A 55 -9.45 -7.57 15.00
C GLN A 55 -8.00 -7.19 15.30
N ALA A 56 -7.20 -6.83 14.28
CA ALA A 56 -5.85 -6.34 14.49
C ALA A 56 -5.86 -4.96 15.19
N ALA A 57 -6.77 -4.06 14.78
CA ALA A 57 -6.94 -2.77 15.43
C ALA A 57 -7.42 -2.92 16.89
N ASP A 58 -8.34 -3.86 17.14
CA ASP A 58 -8.77 -4.19 18.51
C ASP A 58 -7.63 -4.70 19.36
N THR A 59 -6.78 -5.56 18.79
CA THR A 59 -5.60 -6.09 19.50
C THR A 59 -4.59 -4.98 19.82
N VAL A 60 -4.33 -4.07 18.87
CA VAL A 60 -3.46 -2.90 19.12
C VAL A 60 -4.01 -2.02 20.24
N ARG A 61 -5.32 -1.78 20.26
CA ARG A 61 -5.97 -1.03 21.35
C ARG A 61 -5.78 -1.74 22.70
N LEU A 62 -6.04 -3.05 22.79
CA LEU A 62 -5.85 -3.82 24.01
C LEU A 62 -4.40 -3.78 24.50
N ILE A 63 -3.42 -3.79 23.59
CA ILE A 63 -2.01 -3.66 23.96
C ILE A 63 -1.76 -2.32 24.65
N ARG A 64 -2.28 -1.23 24.09
CA ARG A 64 -2.15 0.13 24.63
C ARG A 64 -2.86 0.28 25.99
N ASP A 65 -4.01 -0.35 26.13
CA ASP A 65 -4.78 -0.36 27.38
C ASP A 65 -4.15 -1.28 28.45
N GLY A 66 -3.30 -2.23 28.03
CA GLY A 66 -2.69 -3.21 28.93
C GLY A 66 -3.59 -4.40 29.25
N GLY A 67 -4.53 -4.72 28.37
CA GLY A 67 -5.50 -5.80 28.50
C GLY A 67 -6.89 -5.33 28.94
N PRO A 68 -7.78 -6.27 29.30
CA PRO A 68 -7.53 -7.72 29.43
C PRO A 68 -7.35 -8.42 28.07
N PHE A 69 -6.45 -9.40 28.03
CA PHE A 69 -6.17 -10.14 26.81
C PHE A 69 -6.98 -11.45 26.72
N PRO A 70 -7.42 -11.84 25.51
CA PRO A 70 -8.25 -13.04 25.32
C PRO A 70 -7.47 -14.35 25.52
N SER A 71 -6.15 -14.32 25.38
CA SER A 71 -5.31 -15.52 25.50
C SER A 71 -4.26 -15.36 26.61
N ARG A 72 -4.03 -16.43 27.39
CA ARG A 72 -2.95 -16.47 28.39
C ARG A 72 -1.55 -16.38 27.76
N ARG A 73 -1.45 -16.56 26.44
CA ARG A 73 -0.19 -16.43 25.70
C ARG A 73 0.06 -15.01 25.20
N ASP A 74 -0.89 -14.11 25.38
CA ASP A 74 -0.71 -12.74 24.96
C ASP A 74 0.27 -12.01 25.90
N GLY A 75 1.19 -11.27 25.26
CA GLY A 75 2.26 -10.58 25.96
C GLY A 75 3.46 -11.46 26.32
N VAL A 76 3.51 -12.75 25.93
CA VAL A 76 4.71 -13.57 26.09
C VAL A 76 5.81 -13.12 25.13
N VAL A 77 7.06 -13.42 25.49
CA VAL A 77 8.21 -13.12 24.63
C VAL A 77 8.13 -13.92 23.33
N PHE A 78 8.20 -13.20 22.22
CA PHE A 78 8.35 -13.80 20.89
C PHE A 78 9.83 -13.97 20.56
N GLY A 79 10.26 -15.19 20.28
CA GLY A 79 11.67 -15.55 20.17
C GLY A 79 12.33 -15.14 18.84
N ASN A 80 11.55 -14.87 17.79
CA ASN A 80 12.05 -14.56 16.43
C ASN A 80 13.12 -15.55 15.94
N TYR A 81 12.96 -16.85 16.24
CA TYR A 81 13.97 -17.89 15.96
C TYR A 81 14.26 -18.04 14.46
N GLU A 82 13.31 -17.72 13.61
CA GLU A 82 13.46 -17.77 12.15
C GLU A 82 14.02 -16.47 11.56
N HIS A 83 14.36 -15.50 12.39
CA HIS A 83 14.93 -14.20 12.02
C HIS A 83 14.10 -13.45 10.95
N ARG A 84 12.77 -13.60 11.00
CA ARG A 84 11.83 -12.89 10.09
C ARG A 84 11.69 -11.42 10.44
N LEU A 85 11.83 -11.05 11.72
CA LEU A 85 11.95 -9.67 12.18
C LEU A 85 13.42 -9.30 12.35
N PRO A 86 13.74 -7.99 12.42
CA PRO A 86 15.10 -7.54 12.71
C PRO A 86 15.70 -8.23 13.95
N ASN A 87 16.98 -8.55 13.89
CA ASN A 87 17.63 -9.21 15.02
C ASN A 87 17.70 -8.26 16.23
N ARG A 88 17.19 -8.72 17.38
CA ARG A 88 17.15 -7.99 18.65
C ARG A 88 17.45 -8.94 19.80
N GLN A 89 17.82 -8.38 20.95
CA GLN A 89 18.03 -9.18 22.15
C GLN A 89 16.75 -9.87 22.60
N ARG A 90 16.89 -11.00 23.29
CA ARG A 90 15.75 -11.74 23.85
C ARG A 90 14.91 -10.83 24.76
N GLY A 91 13.59 -10.92 24.65
CA GLY A 91 12.66 -10.10 25.40
C GLY A 91 12.31 -8.76 24.75
N TYR A 92 12.91 -8.45 23.60
CA TYR A 92 12.54 -7.27 22.83
C TYR A 92 11.16 -7.38 22.20
N TYR A 93 10.80 -8.56 21.66
CA TYR A 93 9.54 -8.82 21.01
C TYR A 93 8.55 -9.54 21.92
N HIS A 94 7.26 -9.18 21.80
CA HIS A 94 6.15 -9.82 22.49
C HIS A 94 5.01 -10.10 21.53
N GLU A 95 4.37 -11.27 21.65
CA GLU A 95 3.28 -11.69 20.77
C GLU A 95 1.91 -11.48 21.39
N TYR A 96 0.94 -11.16 20.54
CA TYR A 96 -0.47 -11.01 20.91
C TYR A 96 -1.36 -11.66 19.86
N THR A 97 -2.42 -12.33 20.32
CA THR A 97 -3.40 -12.96 19.44
C THR A 97 -4.27 -11.92 18.76
N VAL A 98 -4.42 -12.04 17.43
CA VAL A 98 -5.49 -11.38 16.69
C VAL A 98 -6.57 -12.43 16.47
N PRO A 99 -7.77 -12.28 17.05
CA PRO A 99 -8.84 -13.25 16.87
C PRO A 99 -9.17 -13.44 15.40
N THR A 100 -9.27 -14.70 14.98
CA THR A 100 -9.66 -15.05 13.61
C THR A 100 -11.11 -15.48 13.62
N PRO A 101 -12.04 -14.76 12.97
CA PRO A 101 -13.46 -15.16 12.93
C PRO A 101 -13.64 -16.60 12.45
N GLY A 102 -14.45 -17.38 13.17
CA GLY A 102 -14.71 -18.78 12.85
C GLY A 102 -13.62 -19.78 13.25
N ALA A 103 -12.49 -19.32 13.76
CA ALA A 103 -11.46 -20.25 14.27
C ALA A 103 -11.85 -20.79 15.65
N HIS A 104 -11.78 -22.12 15.80
CA HIS A 104 -12.03 -22.80 17.09
C HIS A 104 -10.81 -22.76 18.04
N ASN A 105 -9.71 -22.16 17.59
CA ASN A 105 -8.45 -22.00 18.36
C ASN A 105 -7.93 -20.56 18.21
N ARG A 106 -6.67 -20.30 18.64
CA ARG A 106 -6.05 -18.97 18.51
C ARG A 106 -5.94 -18.43 17.08
N GLY A 107 -6.16 -19.28 16.05
CA GLY A 107 -5.91 -18.91 14.66
C GLY A 107 -4.42 -18.64 14.39
N THR A 108 -4.14 -18.10 13.21
CA THR A 108 -2.76 -17.84 12.73
C THR A 108 -2.33 -16.38 12.87
N HIS A 109 -3.27 -15.47 13.10
CA HIS A 109 -3.02 -14.03 13.08
C HIS A 109 -2.40 -13.56 14.41
N ARG A 110 -1.34 -12.73 14.32
CA ARG A 110 -0.67 -12.14 15.49
C ARG A 110 -0.31 -10.68 15.23
N VAL A 111 -0.29 -9.92 16.31
CA VAL A 111 0.48 -8.69 16.42
C VAL A 111 1.71 -9.00 17.26
N ILE A 112 2.86 -8.59 16.75
CA ILE A 112 4.12 -8.63 17.49
C ILE A 112 4.50 -7.18 17.79
N THR A 113 4.83 -6.90 19.05
CA THR A 113 5.36 -5.60 19.46
C THR A 113 6.86 -5.67 19.64
N GLY A 114 7.56 -4.58 19.38
CA GLY A 114 9.00 -4.46 19.61
C GLY A 114 9.32 -3.26 20.50
N GLY A 115 10.18 -3.46 21.49
CA GLY A 115 10.69 -2.40 22.36
C GLY A 115 9.87 -2.11 23.61
N SER A 116 10.20 -0.98 24.24
CA SER A 116 9.61 -0.53 25.50
C SER A 116 9.09 0.90 25.37
N PRO A 117 8.07 1.30 26.16
CA PRO A 117 7.33 0.50 27.16
C PRO A 117 6.30 -0.44 26.49
N ARG A 118 5.91 -1.53 27.18
CA ARG A 118 5.01 -2.58 26.64
C ARG A 118 3.63 -2.09 26.20
N ARG A 119 3.09 -1.05 26.82
CA ARG A 119 1.79 -0.47 26.44
C ARG A 119 1.87 0.54 25.29
N ASN A 120 3.04 1.08 25.05
CA ASN A 120 3.28 1.99 23.95
C ASN A 120 4.64 1.67 23.29
N PRO A 121 4.76 0.45 22.72
CA PRO A 121 6.01 0.03 22.10
C PRO A 121 6.23 0.85 20.81
N PRO A 122 7.50 1.09 20.44
CA PRO A 122 7.82 1.85 19.24
C PRO A 122 7.55 1.11 17.92
N GLU A 123 7.41 -0.23 17.99
CA GLU A 123 7.23 -1.04 16.79
C GLU A 123 6.06 -2.01 16.96
N PHE A 124 5.26 -2.12 15.89
CA PHE A 124 4.19 -3.09 15.76
C PHE A 124 4.34 -3.80 14.41
N PHE A 125 4.22 -5.11 14.44
CA PHE A 125 4.26 -5.97 13.25
C PHE A 125 3.02 -6.85 13.21
N TYR A 126 2.56 -7.16 12.01
CA TYR A 126 1.45 -8.08 11.82
C TYR A 126 1.88 -9.29 11.01
N THR A 127 1.34 -10.46 11.36
CA THR A 127 1.41 -11.69 10.58
C THR A 127 0.02 -12.33 10.50
N GLY A 128 -0.36 -12.78 9.31
CA GLY A 128 -1.61 -13.51 9.06
C GLY A 128 -1.41 -15.02 8.82
N ASP A 129 -0.17 -15.46 8.73
CA ASP A 129 0.24 -16.79 8.26
C ASP A 129 1.11 -17.56 9.26
N HIS A 130 0.89 -17.33 10.56
CA HIS A 130 1.61 -18.01 11.62
C HIS A 130 3.13 -17.82 11.56
N TYR A 131 3.56 -16.56 11.48
CA TYR A 131 4.95 -16.08 11.53
C TYR A 131 5.78 -16.33 10.25
N GLN A 132 5.18 -16.77 9.13
CA GLN A 132 5.92 -16.98 7.89
C GLN A 132 6.28 -15.67 7.19
N SER A 133 5.39 -14.68 7.28
CA SER A 133 5.65 -13.34 6.78
C SER A 133 5.19 -12.27 7.76
N PHE A 134 5.76 -11.07 7.64
CA PHE A 134 5.43 -9.92 8.47
C PHE A 134 5.35 -8.66 7.64
N CYS A 135 4.50 -7.73 8.07
CA CYS A 135 4.59 -6.32 7.71
C CYS A 135 4.69 -5.46 8.97
N GLN A 136 5.31 -4.30 8.85
CA GLN A 136 5.34 -3.31 9.93
C GLN A 136 4.13 -2.39 9.81
N ILE A 137 3.38 -2.22 10.91
CA ILE A 137 2.22 -1.34 10.93
C ILE A 137 2.69 0.10 11.04
N GLY A 138 2.34 0.94 10.05
CA GLY A 138 2.88 2.29 9.91
C GLY A 138 1.97 3.43 10.39
N ASP A 139 0.65 3.19 10.45
CA ASP A 139 -0.38 4.20 10.72
C ASP A 139 -1.04 4.02 12.11
N LEU A 140 -0.26 4.13 13.16
CA LEU A 140 -0.65 3.86 14.56
C LEU A 140 -0.96 5.12 15.38
#